data_a5a0eeac3d1db9917bbaf65e421c28b6
#
_entry.id   a5a0eeac3d1db9917bbaf65e421c28b6
#
_cell.length_a   1.000
_cell.length_b   1.000
_cell.length_c   1.000
_cell.angle_alpha   90.00
_cell.angle_beta   90.00
_cell.angle_gamma   90.00
#
_symmetry.space_group_name_H-M   'P 1'
#
loop_
_entity.id
_entity.type
_entity.pdbx_description
1 polymer ?
#
loop_
_entity_poly.entity_id
_entity_poly.type
_entity_poly.pdbx_seq_one_letter_code
_entity_poly.pdbx_strand_id
1 'polypeptide(L)'
;MITKRDFLKSAAVGTAMAGAAASSSHAEKTTAITLPEPISADERRARIAKAQELMKRQGLSGVLLEPGASMLYFAGLGWWRSERLVAVVIPAKGDMAIIAPAFEEPSIREQMTLDAELRVWNEDESPFALVKGVLDDRGAAGPLGLEASVRYFVVDGLKKDMSNRETTSADGVVYGCRMIKSEHELALMQTANDITMAAYREIYPKVEAGMVGADIGAMMREATRKHGVEATFALALIGEASAYPHGSKKVHAVEDGQMILMDCGCDVHGYKSDISRTWVHGEANAEQARVWNTVREGQEIALKTAKVGLPARQVDAAVREFYETAGFGPGYQLPGLSHRLGHGIGMETHEPINFVGNEDMPLAPGMCLSNEPGIYVPGKFGVRHEDCLYMTEAGAKLFTGLTPSMDDPMG
;
A
#
# COMPACT_ATOMS: atom_id res chain seq x y z
N MET A 1 19.01 -43.46 41.03
CA MET A 1 18.00 -42.70 41.79
C MET A 1 18.75 -41.77 42.72
N ILE A 2 18.89 -40.52 42.36
CA ILE A 2 19.47 -39.49 43.21
C ILE A 2 18.38 -38.42 43.31
N THR A 3 17.99 -38.14 44.55
CA THR A 3 16.82 -37.32 44.85
C THR A 3 17.15 -35.84 45.00
N LYS A 4 16.17 -34.97 44.73
CA LYS A 4 16.17 -33.52 44.73
C LYS A 4 16.60 -32.80 46.03
N ARG A 5 17.46 -33.35 46.87
CA ARG A 5 17.73 -32.81 48.21
C ARG A 5 19.20 -32.45 48.56
N ASP A 6 20.15 -32.62 47.61
CA ASP A 6 21.56 -32.45 47.93
C ASP A 6 22.23 -31.22 47.23
N PHE A 7 21.47 -30.20 46.89
CA PHE A 7 22.02 -28.99 46.22
C PHE A 7 21.75 -27.68 47.01
N LEU A 8 21.81 -27.77 48.32
CA LEU A 8 21.80 -26.58 49.17
C LEU A 8 22.71 -26.77 50.36
N LYS A 9 24.03 -26.46 50.20
CA LYS A 9 24.94 -26.02 51.27
C LYS A 9 26.33 -25.76 50.66
N SER A 10 26.61 -24.54 50.34
CA SER A 10 27.89 -23.87 50.58
C SER A 10 27.78 -22.43 50.09
N ALA A 11 27.37 -21.57 50.96
CA ALA A 11 27.58 -20.15 50.87
C ALA A 11 28.66 -19.76 51.86
N ALA A 12 29.61 -18.94 51.45
CA ALA A 12 30.00 -17.77 52.25
C ALA A 12 31.29 -17.10 51.74
N VAL A 13 31.14 -15.81 51.57
CA VAL A 13 32.07 -14.69 51.85
C VAL A 13 33.11 -14.34 50.79
N GLY A 14 32.90 -13.15 50.21
CA GLY A 14 33.91 -12.39 49.46
C GLY A 14 33.29 -11.03 49.07
N THR A 15 33.35 -10.08 50.02
CA THR A 15 32.94 -8.68 49.82
C THR A 15 34.00 -7.99 48.96
N ALA A 16 33.61 -7.52 47.76
CA ALA A 16 34.34 -6.51 47.00
C ALA A 16 33.36 -5.47 46.49
N MET A 17 33.44 -4.25 47.04
CA MET A 17 32.74 -3.07 46.51
C MET A 17 33.33 -2.73 45.16
N ALA A 18 32.49 -2.76 44.12
CA ALA A 18 32.70 -2.09 42.85
C ALA A 18 31.47 -1.26 42.58
N GLY A 19 31.63 0.05 42.51
CA GLY A 19 30.55 1.00 42.22
C GLY A 19 29.97 0.74 40.84
N ALA A 20 28.76 0.29 40.78
CA ALA A 20 27.97 0.23 39.57
C ALA A 20 27.42 1.65 39.28
N ALA A 21 28.04 2.33 38.32
CA ALA A 21 27.36 3.43 37.66
C ALA A 21 26.13 2.87 36.95
N ALA A 22 24.95 3.13 37.52
CA ALA A 22 23.69 2.84 36.86
C ALA A 22 23.54 3.78 35.68
N SER A 23 23.89 3.30 34.49
CA SER A 23 23.43 3.90 33.26
C SER A 23 21.92 3.66 33.19
N SER A 24 21.15 4.67 33.58
CA SER A 24 19.73 4.71 33.31
C SER A 24 19.53 4.81 31.80
N SER A 25 19.37 3.67 31.14
CA SER A 25 18.80 3.63 29.80
C SER A 25 17.38 4.17 29.91
N HIS A 26 17.21 5.43 29.58
CA HIS A 26 15.89 5.98 29.24
C HIS A 26 15.49 5.29 27.94
N ALA A 27 14.82 4.15 28.03
CA ALA A 27 14.02 3.67 26.94
C ALA A 27 12.90 4.72 26.78
N GLU A 28 13.05 5.62 25.82
CA GLU A 28 11.95 6.48 25.39
C GLU A 28 10.79 5.54 25.06
N LYS A 29 9.72 5.62 25.84
CA LYS A 29 8.47 4.95 25.53
C LYS A 29 7.97 5.61 24.25
N THR A 30 8.18 4.98 23.13
CA THR A 30 7.53 5.37 21.88
C THR A 30 6.03 5.40 22.14
N THR A 31 5.46 6.59 22.23
CA THR A 31 4.02 6.75 22.43
C THR A 31 3.34 6.27 21.16
N ALA A 32 2.44 5.30 21.26
CA ALA A 32 1.67 4.80 20.11
C ALA A 32 0.91 5.97 19.47
N ILE A 33 0.97 6.03 18.13
CA ILE A 33 0.21 7.01 17.34
C ILE A 33 -1.27 6.68 17.47
N THR A 34 -2.10 7.67 17.77
CA THR A 34 -3.55 7.48 17.85
C THR A 34 -4.13 7.28 16.45
N LEU A 35 -4.83 6.17 16.26
CA LEU A 35 -5.50 5.89 14.99
C LEU A 35 -6.77 6.74 14.86
N PRO A 36 -7.04 7.32 13.68
CA PRO A 36 -8.34 7.91 13.38
C PRO A 36 -9.45 6.84 13.42
N GLU A 37 -10.70 7.29 13.56
CA GLU A 37 -11.85 6.40 13.45
C GLU A 37 -11.91 5.75 12.05
N PRO A 38 -12.44 4.52 11.92
CA PRO A 38 -12.65 3.90 10.62
C PRO A 38 -13.74 4.63 9.83
N ILE A 39 -13.74 4.46 8.50
CA ILE A 39 -14.78 5.00 7.62
C ILE A 39 -16.18 4.59 8.09
N SER A 40 -17.04 5.56 8.31
CA SER A 40 -18.38 5.39 8.84
C SER A 40 -19.36 4.76 7.83
N ALA A 41 -20.49 4.28 8.34
CA ALA A 41 -21.59 3.80 7.50
C ALA A 41 -22.16 4.90 6.58
N ASP A 42 -22.23 6.15 7.07
CA ASP A 42 -22.75 7.26 6.28
C ASP A 42 -21.82 7.64 5.12
N GLU A 43 -20.51 7.64 5.35
CA GLU A 43 -19.53 7.83 4.29
C GLU A 43 -19.63 6.71 3.22
N ARG A 44 -19.83 5.46 3.63
CA ARG A 44 -20.04 4.35 2.69
C ARG A 44 -21.33 4.53 1.87
N ARG A 45 -22.42 4.97 2.50
CA ARG A 45 -23.67 5.31 1.77
C ARG A 45 -23.44 6.42 0.75
N ALA A 46 -22.69 7.45 1.11
CA ALA A 46 -22.31 8.53 0.19
C ALA A 46 -21.47 8.03 -0.99
N ARG A 47 -20.54 7.09 -0.75
CA ARG A 47 -19.73 6.43 -1.79
C ARG A 47 -20.60 5.61 -2.76
N ILE A 48 -21.58 4.84 -2.22
CA ILE A 48 -22.54 4.08 -3.03
C ILE A 48 -23.38 5.03 -3.88
N ALA A 49 -23.89 6.13 -3.31
CA ALA A 49 -24.65 7.14 -4.05
C ALA A 49 -23.80 7.76 -5.19
N LYS A 50 -22.52 8.09 -4.93
CA LYS A 50 -21.59 8.57 -5.97
C LYS A 50 -21.40 7.53 -7.08
N ALA A 51 -21.24 6.25 -6.72
CA ALA A 51 -21.12 5.16 -7.69
C ALA A 51 -22.37 5.05 -8.57
N GLN A 52 -23.57 5.17 -7.97
CA GLN A 52 -24.85 5.14 -8.69
C GLN A 52 -24.97 6.30 -9.68
N GLU A 53 -24.56 7.51 -9.33
CA GLU A 53 -24.52 8.64 -10.25
C GLU A 53 -23.52 8.42 -11.41
N LEU A 54 -22.38 7.82 -11.15
CA LEU A 54 -21.41 7.46 -12.19
C LEU A 54 -21.95 6.36 -13.11
N MET A 55 -22.58 5.33 -12.55
CA MET A 55 -23.25 4.26 -13.32
C MET A 55 -24.33 4.82 -14.23
N LYS A 56 -25.16 5.73 -13.73
CA LYS A 56 -26.21 6.40 -14.52
C LYS A 56 -25.63 7.14 -15.72
N ARG A 57 -24.51 7.86 -15.55
CA ARG A 57 -23.85 8.56 -16.65
C ARG A 57 -23.24 7.61 -17.68
N GLN A 58 -22.81 6.42 -17.26
CA GLN A 58 -22.21 5.40 -18.12
C GLN A 58 -23.22 4.38 -18.67
N GLY A 59 -24.49 4.47 -18.27
CA GLY A 59 -25.55 3.56 -18.71
C GLY A 59 -25.43 2.14 -18.15
N LEU A 60 -24.74 1.95 -17.00
CA LEU A 60 -24.59 0.65 -16.37
C LEU A 60 -25.81 0.27 -15.54
N SER A 61 -26.15 -1.02 -15.51
CA SER A 61 -27.22 -1.57 -14.65
C SER A 61 -26.80 -1.72 -13.20
N GLY A 62 -25.52 -1.91 -12.96
CA GLY A 62 -24.92 -2.13 -11.66
C GLY A 62 -23.42 -2.38 -11.77
N VAL A 63 -22.77 -2.52 -10.63
CA VAL A 63 -21.35 -2.93 -10.51
C VAL A 63 -21.28 -4.16 -9.62
N LEU A 64 -20.50 -5.17 -10.05
CA LEU A 64 -20.15 -6.35 -9.26
C LEU A 64 -18.73 -6.23 -8.77
N LEU A 65 -18.54 -6.44 -7.48
CA LEU A 65 -17.25 -6.41 -6.77
C LEU A 65 -17.00 -7.76 -6.11
N GLU A 66 -15.83 -8.35 -6.33
CA GLU A 66 -15.34 -9.48 -5.55
C GLU A 66 -14.57 -9.02 -4.28
N PRO A 67 -14.23 -9.95 -3.36
CA PRO A 67 -13.41 -9.61 -2.19
C PRO A 67 -12.11 -8.88 -2.58
N GLY A 68 -11.88 -7.75 -1.92
CA GLY A 68 -10.75 -6.87 -2.17
C GLY A 68 -11.02 -5.44 -1.68
N ALA A 69 -10.16 -4.52 -2.07
CA ALA A 69 -10.21 -3.13 -1.61
C ALA A 69 -11.53 -2.43 -1.94
N SER A 70 -12.12 -2.68 -3.13
CA SER A 70 -13.39 -2.04 -3.51
C SER A 70 -14.58 -2.59 -2.73
N MET A 71 -14.61 -3.88 -2.40
CA MET A 71 -15.64 -4.44 -1.51
C MET A 71 -15.55 -3.78 -0.13
N LEU A 72 -14.35 -3.65 0.43
CA LEU A 72 -14.13 -2.95 1.70
C LEU A 72 -14.51 -1.46 1.60
N TYR A 73 -14.16 -0.79 0.49
CA TYR A 73 -14.45 0.63 0.26
C TYR A 73 -15.95 0.95 0.27
N PHE A 74 -16.76 0.16 -0.44
CA PHE A 74 -18.19 0.41 -0.58
C PHE A 74 -19.01 -0.24 0.53
N ALA A 75 -18.76 -1.51 0.81
CA ALA A 75 -19.60 -2.29 1.73
C ALA A 75 -19.07 -2.35 3.17
N GLY A 76 -17.79 -1.98 3.39
CA GLY A 76 -17.14 -2.19 4.69
C GLY A 76 -16.90 -3.65 5.02
N LEU A 77 -17.04 -4.54 4.03
CA LEU A 77 -16.86 -5.98 4.21
C LEU A 77 -15.46 -6.39 3.78
N GLY A 78 -14.66 -6.87 4.72
CA GLY A 78 -13.37 -7.51 4.47
C GLY A 78 -13.56 -9.01 4.30
N TRP A 79 -13.30 -9.54 3.11
CA TRP A 79 -13.42 -10.97 2.84
C TRP A 79 -12.27 -11.47 1.98
N TRP A 80 -12.06 -12.78 1.95
CA TRP A 80 -11.01 -13.40 1.13
C TRP A 80 -11.59 -14.05 -0.12
N ARG A 81 -10.77 -14.23 -1.13
CA ARG A 81 -11.13 -14.94 -2.35
C ARG A 81 -10.96 -16.44 -2.17
N SER A 82 -12.01 -17.19 -2.44
CA SER A 82 -11.98 -18.65 -2.58
C SER A 82 -12.49 -19.06 -3.98
N GLU A 83 -12.66 -20.35 -4.24
CA GLU A 83 -13.29 -20.85 -5.47
C GLU A 83 -14.79 -20.54 -5.53
N ARG A 84 -15.39 -20.15 -4.40
CA ARG A 84 -16.80 -19.76 -4.28
C ARG A 84 -16.98 -18.27 -4.50
N LEU A 85 -18.11 -17.89 -5.07
CA LEU A 85 -18.43 -16.47 -5.22
C LEU A 85 -18.93 -15.89 -3.89
N VAL A 86 -18.18 -14.93 -3.36
CA VAL A 86 -18.68 -13.86 -2.50
C VAL A 86 -18.59 -12.57 -3.30
N ALA A 87 -19.67 -11.80 -3.36
CA ALA A 87 -19.69 -10.59 -4.14
C ALA A 87 -20.59 -9.51 -3.50
N VAL A 88 -20.27 -8.26 -3.78
CA VAL A 88 -21.17 -7.13 -3.59
C VAL A 88 -21.69 -6.70 -4.96
N VAL A 89 -23.01 -6.57 -5.06
CA VAL A 89 -23.68 -6.02 -6.25
C VAL A 89 -24.27 -4.67 -5.85
N ILE A 90 -23.75 -3.60 -6.46
CA ILE A 90 -24.30 -2.25 -6.32
C ILE A 90 -25.13 -1.97 -7.56
N PRO A 91 -26.47 -1.99 -7.49
CA PRO A 91 -27.32 -1.65 -8.64
C PRO A 91 -27.28 -0.15 -8.91
N ALA A 92 -27.54 0.27 -10.14
CA ALA A 92 -27.60 1.69 -10.51
C ALA A 92 -28.70 2.47 -9.77
N LYS A 93 -29.67 1.76 -9.19
CA LYS A 93 -30.75 2.31 -8.37
C LYS A 93 -31.16 1.29 -7.30
N GLY A 94 -31.45 1.78 -6.09
CA GLY A 94 -31.84 0.95 -4.95
C GLY A 94 -30.65 0.48 -4.14
N ASP A 95 -30.91 -0.40 -3.16
CA ASP A 95 -29.91 -0.84 -2.19
C ASP A 95 -28.99 -1.91 -2.77
N MET A 96 -27.74 -1.87 -2.36
CA MET A 96 -26.78 -2.92 -2.68
C MET A 96 -27.18 -4.26 -2.06
N ALA A 97 -26.69 -5.36 -2.63
CA ALA A 97 -26.83 -6.69 -2.09
C ALA A 97 -25.47 -7.40 -1.98
N ILE A 98 -25.35 -8.25 -0.97
CA ILE A 98 -24.21 -9.16 -0.80
C ILE A 98 -24.68 -10.55 -1.27
N ILE A 99 -23.86 -11.22 -2.06
CA ILE A 99 -24.06 -12.60 -2.53
C ILE A 99 -23.02 -13.47 -1.84
N ALA A 100 -23.43 -14.56 -1.19
CA ALA A 100 -22.52 -15.43 -0.46
C ALA A 100 -23.00 -16.87 -0.37
N PRO A 101 -22.11 -17.86 -0.12
CA PRO A 101 -22.53 -19.21 0.25
C PRO A 101 -23.36 -19.19 1.55
N ALA A 102 -24.39 -20.04 1.62
CA ALA A 102 -25.30 -20.08 2.77
C ALA A 102 -24.60 -20.41 4.09
N PHE A 103 -23.58 -21.25 4.05
CA PHE A 103 -22.81 -21.58 5.26
C PHE A 103 -21.93 -20.44 5.80
N GLU A 104 -21.63 -19.41 4.98
CA GLU A 104 -20.89 -18.20 5.38
C GLU A 104 -21.80 -17.08 5.90
N GLU A 105 -23.12 -17.24 5.81
CA GLU A 105 -24.08 -16.20 6.21
C GLU A 105 -23.84 -15.65 7.62
N PRO A 106 -23.64 -16.49 8.66
CA PRO A 106 -23.42 -16.00 10.02
C PRO A 106 -22.17 -15.10 10.12
N SER A 107 -21.06 -15.54 9.53
CA SER A 107 -19.79 -14.82 9.57
C SER A 107 -19.83 -13.51 8.79
N ILE A 108 -20.57 -13.47 7.69
CA ILE A 108 -20.76 -12.24 6.90
C ILE A 108 -21.61 -11.25 7.66
N ARG A 109 -22.71 -11.71 8.30
CA ARG A 109 -23.57 -10.84 9.11
C ARG A 109 -22.84 -10.18 10.27
N GLU A 110 -21.91 -10.88 10.91
CA GLU A 110 -21.05 -10.32 11.97
C GLU A 110 -20.14 -9.18 11.46
N GLN A 111 -19.73 -9.20 10.20
CA GLN A 111 -18.84 -8.23 9.61
C GLN A 111 -19.57 -7.09 8.87
N MET A 112 -20.87 -7.21 8.63
CA MET A 112 -21.64 -6.18 7.92
C MET A 112 -21.67 -4.88 8.71
N THR A 113 -21.22 -3.79 8.09
CA THR A 113 -21.26 -2.44 8.65
C THR A 113 -22.41 -1.59 8.11
N LEU A 114 -23.07 -2.09 7.07
CA LEU A 114 -24.25 -1.49 6.46
C LEU A 114 -25.43 -2.45 6.54
N ASP A 115 -26.62 -1.91 6.70
CA ASP A 115 -27.85 -2.66 6.49
C ASP A 115 -28.00 -2.89 4.98
N ALA A 116 -27.72 -4.12 4.54
CA ALA A 116 -27.77 -4.53 3.15
C ALA A 116 -28.44 -5.89 3.02
N GLU A 117 -29.10 -6.12 1.89
CA GLU A 117 -29.67 -7.42 1.58
C GLU A 117 -28.54 -8.45 1.43
N LEU A 118 -28.67 -9.58 2.12
CA LEU A 118 -27.79 -10.74 1.95
C LEU A 118 -28.57 -11.85 1.25
N ARG A 119 -28.13 -12.24 0.05
CA ARG A 119 -28.64 -13.38 -0.72
C ARG A 119 -27.64 -14.51 -0.65
N VAL A 120 -28.11 -15.64 -0.19
CA VAL A 120 -27.26 -16.82 -0.03
C VAL A 120 -27.62 -17.93 -1.04
N TRP A 121 -26.63 -18.74 -1.37
CA TRP A 121 -26.74 -19.86 -2.30
C TRP A 121 -26.16 -21.11 -1.68
N ASN A 122 -26.79 -22.29 -1.96
CA ASN A 122 -26.28 -23.60 -1.58
C ASN A 122 -25.35 -24.16 -2.64
N GLU A 123 -24.51 -25.14 -2.27
CA GLU A 123 -23.46 -25.69 -3.15
C GLU A 123 -23.96 -26.24 -4.50
N ASP A 124 -25.24 -26.56 -4.62
CA ASP A 124 -25.91 -27.05 -5.83
C ASP A 124 -26.68 -25.95 -6.60
N GLU A 125 -26.59 -24.70 -6.14
CA GLU A 125 -27.25 -23.55 -6.76
C GLU A 125 -26.26 -22.63 -7.49
N SER A 126 -26.77 -21.83 -8.43
CA SER A 126 -25.95 -20.83 -9.12
C SER A 126 -25.92 -19.51 -8.37
N PRO A 127 -24.76 -19.04 -7.89
CA PRO A 127 -24.62 -17.70 -7.32
C PRO A 127 -24.89 -16.60 -8.37
N PHE A 128 -24.67 -16.87 -9.64
CA PHE A 128 -24.84 -15.90 -10.72
C PHE A 128 -26.31 -15.62 -10.99
N ALA A 129 -27.20 -16.59 -10.76
CA ALA A 129 -28.64 -16.38 -10.79
C ALA A 129 -29.10 -15.36 -9.74
N LEU A 130 -28.46 -15.34 -8.56
CA LEU A 130 -28.74 -14.34 -7.53
C LEU A 130 -28.29 -12.94 -7.95
N VAL A 131 -27.12 -12.80 -8.61
CA VAL A 131 -26.68 -11.53 -9.19
C VAL A 131 -27.70 -11.00 -10.17
N LYS A 132 -28.20 -11.86 -11.07
CA LYS A 132 -29.28 -11.53 -12.01
C LYS A 132 -30.54 -11.07 -11.27
N GLY A 133 -30.96 -11.82 -10.25
CA GLY A 133 -32.14 -11.52 -9.44
C GLY A 133 -32.04 -10.15 -8.77
N VAL A 134 -30.86 -9.77 -8.22
CA VAL A 134 -30.66 -8.43 -7.63
C VAL A 134 -30.92 -7.33 -8.66
N LEU A 135 -30.42 -7.47 -9.87
CA LEU A 135 -30.58 -6.45 -10.92
C LEU A 135 -32.04 -6.38 -11.43
N ASP A 136 -32.67 -7.53 -11.60
CA ASP A 136 -34.03 -7.63 -12.08
C ASP A 136 -35.05 -7.04 -11.07
N ASP A 137 -34.92 -7.36 -9.79
CA ASP A 137 -35.77 -6.85 -8.70
C ASP A 137 -35.68 -5.32 -8.55
N ARG A 138 -34.56 -4.71 -8.94
CA ARG A 138 -34.37 -3.25 -8.95
C ARG A 138 -34.72 -2.63 -10.29
N GLY A 139 -35.20 -3.41 -11.27
CA GLY A 139 -35.49 -2.93 -12.61
C GLY A 139 -34.29 -2.31 -13.32
N ALA A 140 -33.10 -2.79 -13.01
CA ALA A 140 -31.82 -2.25 -13.52
C ALA A 140 -31.60 -2.73 -14.96
N ALA A 141 -31.58 -1.79 -15.91
CA ALA A 141 -31.35 -2.05 -17.34
C ALA A 141 -29.92 -1.67 -17.75
N GLY A 142 -29.41 -2.32 -18.80
CA GLY A 142 -28.08 -2.07 -19.36
C GLY A 142 -27.04 -3.11 -18.96
N PRO A 143 -25.78 -2.94 -19.39
CA PRO A 143 -24.68 -3.85 -19.09
C PRO A 143 -24.32 -3.82 -17.59
N LEU A 144 -23.82 -4.96 -17.08
CA LEU A 144 -23.26 -5.06 -15.74
C LEU A 144 -21.77 -4.69 -15.79
N GLY A 145 -21.37 -3.69 -15.00
CA GLY A 145 -19.98 -3.33 -14.80
C GLY A 145 -19.26 -4.34 -13.90
N LEU A 146 -18.09 -4.76 -14.32
CA LEU A 146 -17.21 -5.64 -13.54
C LEU A 146 -15.94 -4.88 -13.20
N GLU A 147 -15.50 -4.94 -11.94
CA GLU A 147 -14.20 -4.43 -11.53
C GLU A 147 -13.09 -5.20 -12.26
N ALA A 148 -11.99 -4.52 -12.60
CA ALA A 148 -10.88 -5.13 -13.36
C ALA A 148 -10.30 -6.39 -12.70
N SER A 149 -10.38 -6.51 -11.39
CA SER A 149 -9.86 -7.64 -10.61
C SER A 149 -10.81 -8.85 -10.55
N VAL A 150 -12.01 -8.77 -11.15
CA VAL A 150 -12.99 -9.87 -11.18
C VAL A 150 -12.43 -11.06 -11.95
N ARG A 151 -12.47 -12.23 -11.31
CA ARG A 151 -11.90 -13.46 -11.88
C ARG A 151 -12.72 -13.99 -13.06
N TYR A 152 -12.04 -14.64 -14.00
CA TYR A 152 -12.66 -15.12 -15.23
C TYR A 152 -13.82 -16.10 -15.00
N PHE A 153 -13.76 -16.98 -13.98
CA PHE A 153 -14.86 -17.91 -13.70
C PHE A 153 -16.17 -17.17 -13.36
N VAL A 154 -16.07 -15.98 -12.74
CA VAL A 154 -17.23 -15.13 -12.46
C VAL A 154 -17.81 -14.60 -13.77
N VAL A 155 -16.95 -14.09 -14.65
CA VAL A 155 -17.36 -13.61 -15.98
C VAL A 155 -18.04 -14.72 -16.77
N ASP A 156 -17.48 -15.94 -16.76
CA ASP A 156 -18.03 -17.11 -17.48
C ASP A 156 -19.37 -17.56 -16.88
N GLY A 157 -19.49 -17.57 -15.55
CA GLY A 157 -20.74 -17.88 -14.86
C GLY A 157 -21.85 -16.86 -15.15
N LEU A 158 -21.52 -15.57 -15.09
CA LEU A 158 -22.47 -14.51 -15.44
C LEU A 158 -22.95 -14.61 -16.88
N LYS A 159 -22.07 -14.94 -17.84
CA LYS A 159 -22.48 -15.15 -19.25
C LYS A 159 -23.46 -16.30 -19.43
N LYS A 160 -23.38 -17.36 -18.62
CA LYS A 160 -24.31 -18.50 -18.67
C LYS A 160 -25.69 -18.11 -18.13
N ASP A 161 -25.75 -17.47 -16.98
CA ASP A 161 -27.00 -17.18 -16.29
C ASP A 161 -27.65 -15.86 -16.73
N MET A 162 -26.88 -14.97 -17.34
CA MET A 162 -27.28 -13.64 -17.78
C MET A 162 -26.95 -13.43 -19.27
N SER A 163 -27.22 -14.42 -20.13
CA SER A 163 -26.85 -14.39 -21.55
C SER A 163 -27.43 -13.22 -22.35
N ASN A 164 -28.48 -12.60 -21.86
CA ASN A 164 -29.13 -11.41 -22.45
C ASN A 164 -28.60 -10.08 -21.88
N ARG A 165 -27.62 -10.11 -20.98
CA ARG A 165 -27.02 -8.91 -20.38
C ARG A 165 -25.51 -8.91 -20.64
N GLU A 166 -25.04 -7.85 -21.28
CA GLU A 166 -23.62 -7.65 -21.50
C GLU A 166 -22.87 -7.31 -20.20
N THR A 167 -21.60 -7.67 -20.16
CA THR A 167 -20.66 -7.24 -19.10
C THR A 167 -19.62 -6.29 -19.69
N THR A 168 -19.22 -5.28 -18.92
CA THR A 168 -18.23 -4.28 -19.32
C THR A 168 -17.35 -3.89 -18.14
N SER A 169 -16.28 -3.09 -18.35
CA SER A 169 -15.48 -2.57 -17.24
C SER A 169 -16.30 -1.60 -16.37
N ALA A 170 -16.12 -1.74 -15.04
CA ALA A 170 -16.60 -0.79 -14.03
C ALA A 170 -15.56 0.22 -13.60
N ASP A 171 -14.36 0.24 -14.19
CA ASP A 171 -13.22 1.05 -13.73
C ASP A 171 -13.57 2.54 -13.65
N GLY A 172 -14.32 3.06 -14.62
CA GLY A 172 -14.80 4.45 -14.60
C GLY A 172 -15.72 4.78 -13.42
N VAL A 173 -16.37 3.80 -12.81
CA VAL A 173 -17.17 3.95 -11.59
C VAL A 173 -16.32 3.74 -10.35
N VAL A 174 -15.64 2.61 -10.27
CA VAL A 174 -14.87 2.19 -9.09
C VAL A 174 -13.74 3.18 -8.81
N TYR A 175 -12.87 3.41 -9.77
CA TYR A 175 -11.78 4.38 -9.61
C TYR A 175 -12.24 5.82 -9.67
N GLY A 176 -13.34 6.12 -10.37
CA GLY A 176 -14.01 7.42 -10.29
C GLY A 176 -14.48 7.77 -8.86
N CYS A 177 -14.74 6.75 -8.02
CA CYS A 177 -15.01 6.95 -6.59
C CYS A 177 -13.72 7.03 -5.77
N ARG A 178 -12.78 6.08 -5.96
CA ARG A 178 -11.62 5.86 -5.10
C ARG A 178 -10.45 6.82 -5.35
N MET A 179 -10.30 7.31 -6.60
CA MET A 179 -9.13 8.10 -7.00
C MET A 179 -9.01 9.43 -6.25
N ILE A 180 -10.13 10.10 -5.98
CA ILE A 180 -10.17 11.37 -5.25
C ILE A 180 -10.51 11.08 -3.80
N LYS A 181 -9.52 11.21 -2.92
CA LYS A 181 -9.63 10.95 -1.49
C LYS A 181 -10.34 12.09 -0.77
N SER A 182 -11.22 11.76 0.17
CA SER A 182 -11.81 12.71 1.11
C SER A 182 -10.78 13.13 2.16
N GLU A 183 -11.09 14.19 2.93
CA GLU A 183 -10.23 14.62 4.05
C GLU A 183 -10.04 13.50 5.08
N HIS A 184 -11.06 12.69 5.35
CA HIS A 184 -10.95 11.55 6.26
C HIS A 184 -10.02 10.46 5.70
N GLU A 185 -10.14 10.14 4.42
CA GLU A 185 -9.23 9.19 3.74
C GLU A 185 -7.78 9.69 3.77
N LEU A 186 -7.57 10.99 3.54
CA LEU A 186 -6.23 11.61 3.67
C LEU A 186 -5.69 11.53 5.10
N ALA A 187 -6.53 11.69 6.14
CA ALA A 187 -6.11 11.54 7.53
C ALA A 187 -5.69 10.10 7.86
N LEU A 188 -6.39 9.10 7.35
CA LEU A 188 -6.02 7.68 7.48
C LEU A 188 -4.68 7.39 6.80
N MET A 189 -4.47 7.90 5.58
CA MET A 189 -3.20 7.78 4.86
C MET A 189 -2.07 8.53 5.57
N GLN A 190 -2.33 9.73 6.12
CA GLN A 190 -1.34 10.46 6.91
C GLN A 190 -0.87 9.61 8.08
N THR A 191 -1.81 9.02 8.84
CA THR A 191 -1.49 8.16 9.98
C THR A 191 -0.68 6.93 9.57
N ALA A 192 -1.01 6.30 8.43
CA ALA A 192 -0.23 5.17 7.92
C ALA A 192 1.21 5.57 7.59
N ASN A 193 1.41 6.73 6.95
CA ASN A 193 2.74 7.27 6.65
C ASN A 193 3.51 7.65 7.92
N ASP A 194 2.86 8.28 8.90
CA ASP A 194 3.48 8.64 10.19
C ASP A 194 3.95 7.40 10.95
N ILE A 195 3.14 6.33 10.97
CA ILE A 195 3.49 5.04 11.61
C ILE A 195 4.70 4.40 10.91
N THR A 196 4.70 4.36 9.58
CA THR A 196 5.81 3.80 8.81
C THR A 196 7.11 4.57 9.09
N MET A 197 7.06 5.90 9.11
CA MET A 197 8.23 6.71 9.44
C MET A 197 8.67 6.57 10.90
N ALA A 198 7.74 6.43 11.84
CA ALA A 198 8.08 6.16 13.24
C ALA A 198 8.80 4.81 13.39
N ALA A 199 8.33 3.78 12.68
CA ALA A 199 8.98 2.47 12.65
C ALA A 199 10.38 2.55 12.02
N TYR A 200 10.55 3.28 10.92
CA TYR A 200 11.88 3.52 10.32
C TYR A 200 12.85 4.17 11.30
N ARG A 201 12.43 5.24 11.99
CA ARG A 201 13.26 5.93 13.00
C ARG A 201 13.63 5.02 14.16
N GLU A 202 12.74 4.12 14.56
CA GLU A 202 13.03 3.15 15.63
C GLU A 202 14.08 2.13 15.22
N ILE A 203 14.02 1.62 13.98
CA ILE A 203 14.88 0.49 13.57
C ILE A 203 16.20 0.94 12.97
N TYR A 204 16.26 2.09 12.30
CA TYR A 204 17.45 2.58 11.62
C TYR A 204 18.73 2.51 12.47
N PRO A 205 18.75 3.04 13.72
CA PRO A 205 19.95 2.99 14.56
C PRO A 205 20.29 1.57 15.09
N LYS A 206 19.45 0.58 14.83
CA LYS A 206 19.63 -0.81 15.28
C LYS A 206 20.12 -1.74 14.16
N VAL A 207 20.28 -1.22 12.95
CA VAL A 207 20.79 -2.01 11.82
C VAL A 207 22.30 -2.17 11.97
N GLU A 208 22.75 -3.41 12.11
CA GLU A 208 24.14 -3.77 12.40
C GLU A 208 24.72 -4.70 11.34
N ALA A 209 26.07 -4.70 11.23
CA ALA A 209 26.79 -5.62 10.36
C ALA A 209 26.44 -7.09 10.69
N GLY A 210 26.30 -7.90 9.67
CA GLY A 210 25.90 -9.31 9.76
C GLY A 210 24.40 -9.57 9.68
N MET A 211 23.54 -8.56 9.89
CA MET A 211 22.10 -8.70 9.69
C MET A 211 21.77 -8.96 8.23
N VAL A 212 20.72 -9.74 7.97
CA VAL A 212 20.19 -9.95 6.61
C VAL A 212 18.85 -9.22 6.43
N GLY A 213 18.42 -9.07 5.19
CA GLY A 213 17.16 -8.34 4.89
C GLY A 213 15.93 -8.87 5.64
N ALA A 214 15.89 -10.19 5.93
CA ALA A 214 14.82 -10.80 6.72
C ALA A 214 14.79 -10.30 8.16
N ASP A 215 15.95 -10.11 8.79
CA ASP A 215 16.08 -9.62 10.17
C ASP A 215 15.56 -8.18 10.25
N ILE A 216 16.02 -7.32 9.32
CA ILE A 216 15.63 -5.91 9.25
C ILE A 216 14.12 -5.80 8.98
N GLY A 217 13.59 -6.60 8.06
CA GLY A 217 12.16 -6.66 7.78
C GLY A 217 11.32 -7.13 8.97
N ALA A 218 11.84 -8.07 9.78
CA ALA A 218 11.18 -8.50 11.01
C ALA A 218 11.14 -7.38 12.07
N MET A 219 12.25 -6.65 12.23
CA MET A 219 12.31 -5.47 13.12
C MET A 219 11.29 -4.40 12.69
N MET A 220 11.17 -4.13 11.38
CA MET A 220 10.20 -3.17 10.85
C MET A 220 8.76 -3.58 11.15
N ARG A 221 8.41 -4.87 10.95
CA ARG A 221 7.07 -5.39 11.29
C ARG A 221 6.78 -5.26 12.79
N GLU A 222 7.75 -5.56 13.63
CA GLU A 222 7.59 -5.43 15.08
C GLU A 222 7.44 -3.98 15.52
N ALA A 223 8.22 -3.05 14.96
CA ALA A 223 8.09 -1.62 15.24
C ALA A 223 6.71 -1.10 14.82
N THR A 224 6.21 -1.51 13.65
CA THR A 224 4.87 -1.15 13.16
C THR A 224 3.76 -1.65 14.09
N ARG A 225 3.86 -2.91 14.60
CA ARG A 225 2.85 -3.48 15.52
C ARG A 225 2.71 -2.71 16.83
N LYS A 226 3.75 -2.04 17.30
CA LYS A 226 3.67 -1.20 18.51
C LYS A 226 2.67 -0.06 18.38
N HIS A 227 2.32 0.32 17.15
CA HIS A 227 1.29 1.32 16.85
C HIS A 227 -0.11 0.71 16.62
N GLY A 228 -0.27 -0.61 16.83
CA GLY A 228 -1.56 -1.29 16.72
C GLY A 228 -1.98 -1.66 15.30
N VAL A 229 -1.06 -1.61 14.34
CA VAL A 229 -1.32 -1.99 12.94
C VAL A 229 -0.27 -2.97 12.41
N GLU A 230 -0.57 -3.66 11.31
CA GLU A 230 0.37 -4.57 10.66
C GLU A 230 1.10 -3.89 9.49
N ALA A 231 2.38 -4.22 9.33
CA ALA A 231 3.08 -3.85 8.11
C ALA A 231 2.51 -4.66 6.93
N THR A 232 2.09 -3.96 5.88
CA THR A 232 1.62 -4.59 4.64
C THR A 232 2.78 -5.33 3.96
N PHE A 233 3.94 -4.69 3.93
CA PHE A 233 5.20 -5.25 3.47
C PHE A 233 6.36 -4.57 4.22
N ALA A 234 7.51 -5.25 4.26
CA ALA A 234 8.76 -4.74 4.81
C ALA A 234 9.91 -5.44 4.09
N LEU A 235 10.41 -4.81 3.05
CA LEU A 235 11.50 -5.28 2.20
C LEU A 235 12.79 -4.55 2.62
N ALA A 236 13.89 -5.28 2.78
CA ALA A 236 15.21 -4.71 2.97
C ALA A 236 16.19 -5.39 2.02
N LEU A 237 16.82 -4.60 1.17
CA LEU A 237 17.73 -5.01 0.11
C LEU A 237 19.13 -4.49 0.42
N ILE A 238 20.12 -5.37 0.45
CA ILE A 238 21.48 -5.08 0.90
C ILE A 238 22.45 -5.24 -0.27
N GLY A 239 23.34 -4.27 -0.47
CA GLY A 239 24.39 -4.29 -1.47
C GLY A 239 23.86 -4.53 -2.89
N GLU A 240 24.36 -5.56 -3.58
CA GLU A 240 23.93 -5.90 -4.94
C GLU A 240 22.42 -6.19 -5.04
N ALA A 241 21.78 -6.72 -3.98
CA ALA A 241 20.35 -6.99 -4.01
C ALA A 241 19.52 -5.71 -4.21
N SER A 242 20.00 -4.55 -3.80
CA SER A 242 19.32 -3.26 -4.02
C SER A 242 19.29 -2.83 -5.49
N ALA A 243 20.17 -3.40 -6.35
CA ALA A 243 20.11 -3.17 -7.80
C ALA A 243 18.90 -3.81 -8.49
N TYR A 244 18.11 -4.61 -7.77
CA TYR A 244 16.88 -5.22 -8.25
C TYR A 244 15.69 -4.58 -7.53
N PRO A 245 14.78 -3.85 -8.21
CA PRO A 245 13.71 -3.09 -7.56
C PRO A 245 12.86 -3.88 -6.55
N HIS A 246 12.59 -5.15 -6.84
CA HIS A 246 11.84 -6.06 -5.94
C HIS A 246 12.74 -7.13 -5.27
N GLY A 247 14.06 -6.90 -5.28
CA GLY A 247 15.01 -7.74 -4.59
C GLY A 247 15.51 -8.95 -5.36
N SER A 248 16.35 -9.72 -4.69
CA SER A 248 17.00 -10.92 -5.20
C SER A 248 16.74 -12.09 -4.24
N LYS A 249 16.77 -13.32 -4.76
CA LYS A 249 16.73 -14.53 -3.92
C LYS A 249 18.07 -14.80 -3.22
N LYS A 250 19.17 -14.13 -3.62
CA LYS A 250 20.45 -14.23 -2.95
C LYS A 250 20.37 -13.47 -1.62
N VAL A 251 20.83 -14.10 -0.57
CA VAL A 251 20.92 -13.48 0.75
C VAL A 251 22.24 -12.71 0.82
N HIS A 252 22.14 -11.44 1.19
CA HIS A 252 23.27 -10.57 1.46
C HIS A 252 23.19 -10.13 2.92
N ALA A 253 24.32 -10.17 3.62
CA ALA A 253 24.44 -9.61 4.97
C ALA A 253 24.92 -8.17 4.89
N VAL A 254 24.57 -7.35 5.88
CA VAL A 254 25.06 -5.99 6.01
C VAL A 254 26.57 -6.01 6.28
N GLU A 255 27.32 -5.27 5.49
CA GLU A 255 28.76 -5.04 5.64
C GLU A 255 29.06 -3.55 5.49
N ASP A 256 30.22 -3.09 5.98
CA ASP A 256 30.66 -1.71 5.81
C ASP A 256 30.72 -1.29 4.34
N GLY A 257 30.23 -0.08 4.05
CA GLY A 257 30.21 0.49 2.72
C GLY A 257 29.07 -0.03 1.83
N GLN A 258 28.20 -0.90 2.31
CA GLN A 258 27.09 -1.40 1.51
C GLN A 258 25.87 -0.50 1.56
N MET A 259 25.22 -0.37 0.39
CA MET A 259 23.93 0.27 0.27
C MET A 259 22.83 -0.60 0.89
N ILE A 260 21.97 0.00 1.69
CA ILE A 260 20.74 -0.62 2.21
C ILE A 260 19.58 0.17 1.66
N LEU A 261 18.71 -0.48 0.89
CA LEU A 261 17.45 0.04 0.42
C LEU A 261 16.32 -0.68 1.13
N MET A 262 15.54 0.04 1.88
CA MET A 262 14.31 -0.47 2.49
C MET A 262 13.10 0.11 1.80
N ASP A 263 12.06 -0.73 1.67
CA ASP A 263 10.78 -0.41 1.09
C ASP A 263 9.67 -1.01 1.96
N CYS A 264 8.88 -0.15 2.60
CA CYS A 264 7.98 -0.56 3.67
C CYS A 264 6.68 0.25 3.67
N GLY A 265 5.60 -0.43 4.04
CA GLY A 265 4.30 0.19 4.20
C GLY A 265 3.43 -0.51 5.24
N CYS A 266 2.44 0.18 5.74
CA CYS A 266 1.44 -0.36 6.65
C CYS A 266 0.01 -0.03 6.21
N ASP A 267 -0.96 -0.56 6.96
CA ASP A 267 -2.38 -0.42 6.70
C ASP A 267 -3.09 0.19 7.91
N VAL A 268 -3.79 1.30 7.71
CA VAL A 268 -4.68 1.90 8.71
C VAL A 268 -6.10 1.88 8.17
N HIS A 269 -6.93 0.99 8.69
CA HIS A 269 -8.32 0.79 8.27
C HIS A 269 -8.51 0.62 6.75
N GLY A 270 -7.56 -0.07 6.10
CA GLY A 270 -7.53 -0.32 4.66
C GLY A 270 -6.71 0.68 3.85
N TYR A 271 -6.29 1.82 4.42
CA TYR A 271 -5.50 2.84 3.73
C TYR A 271 -4.01 2.64 3.93
N LYS A 272 -3.25 2.69 2.84
CA LYS A 272 -1.85 2.28 2.76
C LYS A 272 -0.89 3.47 2.87
N SER A 273 0.30 3.16 3.37
CA SER A 273 1.54 3.92 3.12
C SER A 273 2.48 3.12 2.23
N ASP A 274 3.41 3.83 1.59
CA ASP A 274 4.47 3.27 0.76
C ASP A 274 5.68 4.20 0.82
N ILE A 275 6.77 3.72 1.42
CA ILE A 275 7.94 4.56 1.71
C ILE A 275 9.21 3.75 1.51
N SER A 276 10.08 4.23 0.60
CA SER A 276 11.43 3.70 0.47
C SER A 276 12.46 4.67 1.04
N ARG A 277 13.44 4.12 1.74
CA ARG A 277 14.63 4.84 2.24
C ARG A 277 15.88 4.08 1.87
N THR A 278 16.90 4.82 1.44
CA THR A 278 18.21 4.26 1.07
C THR A 278 19.33 4.99 1.78
N TRP A 279 20.26 4.24 2.35
CA TRP A 279 21.47 4.76 3.00
C TRP A 279 22.66 3.80 2.81
N VAL A 280 23.85 4.22 3.19
CA VAL A 280 25.03 3.34 3.25
C VAL A 280 25.32 2.97 4.71
N HIS A 281 25.52 1.68 4.98
CA HIS A 281 26.03 1.25 6.27
C HIS A 281 27.54 1.54 6.34
N GLY A 282 27.95 2.43 7.23
CA GLY A 282 29.33 2.95 7.26
C GLY A 282 29.54 4.13 6.29
N GLU A 283 30.70 4.22 5.65
CA GLU A 283 31.07 5.33 4.79
C GLU A 283 30.69 5.08 3.31
N ALA A 284 30.03 6.06 2.71
CA ALA A 284 29.66 6.03 1.30
C ALA A 284 30.86 6.36 0.39
N ASN A 285 31.01 5.65 -0.72
CA ASN A 285 31.94 6.04 -1.77
C ASN A 285 31.34 7.12 -2.69
N ALA A 286 32.18 7.73 -3.53
CA ALA A 286 31.77 8.84 -4.41
C ALA A 286 30.67 8.44 -5.43
N GLU A 287 30.65 7.19 -5.91
CA GLU A 287 29.62 6.70 -6.83
C GLU A 287 28.27 6.58 -6.13
N GLN A 288 28.26 6.01 -4.93
CA GLN A 288 27.07 5.88 -4.10
C GLN A 288 26.48 7.25 -3.74
N ALA A 289 27.33 8.18 -3.29
CA ALA A 289 26.90 9.54 -2.97
C ALA A 289 26.32 10.27 -4.19
N ARG A 290 26.96 10.14 -5.36
CA ARG A 290 26.47 10.72 -6.61
C ARG A 290 25.09 10.18 -6.99
N VAL A 291 24.92 8.86 -6.98
CA VAL A 291 23.64 8.21 -7.35
C VAL A 291 22.54 8.61 -6.37
N TRP A 292 22.85 8.56 -5.05
CA TRP A 292 21.91 8.93 -4.01
C TRP A 292 21.39 10.38 -4.16
N ASN A 293 22.30 11.33 -4.36
CA ASN A 293 21.94 12.74 -4.56
C ASN A 293 21.13 12.94 -5.85
N THR A 294 21.47 12.23 -6.94
CA THR A 294 20.71 12.31 -8.20
C THR A 294 19.27 11.79 -8.00
N VAL A 295 19.09 10.69 -7.30
CA VAL A 295 17.74 10.15 -7.00
C VAL A 295 16.95 11.13 -6.13
N ARG A 296 17.60 11.72 -5.12
CA ARG A 296 16.98 12.71 -4.23
C ARG A 296 16.53 13.97 -5.00
N GLU A 297 17.35 14.45 -5.93
CA GLU A 297 16.99 15.59 -6.79
C GLU A 297 15.86 15.22 -7.75
N GLY A 298 15.84 13.99 -8.29
CA GLY A 298 14.73 13.48 -9.11
C GLY A 298 13.41 13.49 -8.36
N GLN A 299 13.40 13.11 -7.07
CA GLN A 299 12.22 13.17 -6.22
C GLN A 299 11.71 14.61 -6.01
N GLU A 300 12.61 15.58 -5.85
CA GLU A 300 12.24 17.01 -5.80
C GLU A 300 11.67 17.53 -7.12
N ILE A 301 12.25 17.12 -8.24
CA ILE A 301 11.77 17.50 -9.58
C ILE A 301 10.34 17.00 -9.77
N ALA A 302 10.07 15.72 -9.44
CA ALA A 302 8.73 15.18 -9.52
C ALA A 302 7.73 15.97 -8.67
N LEU A 303 8.08 16.26 -7.42
CA LEU A 303 7.22 17.03 -6.50
C LEU A 303 6.93 18.44 -7.01
N LYS A 304 7.94 19.14 -7.54
CA LYS A 304 7.80 20.49 -8.10
C LYS A 304 7.01 20.52 -9.42
N THR A 305 7.10 19.44 -10.21
CA THR A 305 6.44 19.32 -11.51
C THR A 305 4.96 18.95 -11.36
N ALA A 306 4.59 18.16 -10.35
CA ALA A 306 3.22 17.71 -10.15
C ALA A 306 2.29 18.89 -9.79
N LYS A 307 1.51 19.35 -10.77
CA LYS A 307 0.56 20.49 -10.65
C LYS A 307 -0.82 20.07 -11.13
N VAL A 308 -1.85 20.68 -10.55
CA VAL A 308 -3.24 20.48 -10.97
C VAL A 308 -3.41 20.77 -12.47
N GLY A 309 -4.07 19.86 -13.17
CA GLY A 309 -4.33 19.93 -14.61
C GLY A 309 -3.17 19.46 -15.50
N LEU A 310 -1.99 19.18 -14.95
CA LEU A 310 -0.88 18.62 -15.71
C LEU A 310 -1.12 17.13 -15.98
N PRO A 311 -0.96 16.63 -17.22
CA PRO A 311 -0.95 15.20 -17.51
C PRO A 311 0.12 14.45 -16.69
N ALA A 312 -0.23 13.35 -16.05
CA ALA A 312 0.66 12.61 -15.15
C ALA A 312 1.98 12.17 -15.81
N ARG A 313 1.95 11.86 -17.14
CA ARG A 313 3.16 11.52 -17.92
C ARG A 313 4.23 12.62 -17.92
N GLN A 314 3.86 13.89 -17.72
CA GLN A 314 4.83 14.99 -17.75
C GLN A 314 5.70 15.02 -16.49
N VAL A 315 5.22 14.46 -15.36
CA VAL A 315 6.01 14.30 -14.15
C VAL A 315 7.10 13.25 -14.36
N ASP A 316 6.75 12.09 -14.93
CA ASP A 316 7.72 11.04 -15.31
C ASP A 316 8.75 11.54 -16.32
N ALA A 317 8.30 12.26 -17.35
CA ALA A 317 9.18 12.81 -18.39
C ALA A 317 10.22 13.77 -17.82
N ALA A 318 9.84 14.67 -16.90
CA ALA A 318 10.75 15.64 -16.30
C ALA A 318 11.90 14.96 -15.51
N VAL A 319 11.60 13.88 -14.78
CA VAL A 319 12.63 13.14 -14.03
C VAL A 319 13.52 12.34 -14.96
N ARG A 320 12.97 11.70 -16.00
CA ARG A 320 13.78 10.97 -16.99
C ARG A 320 14.72 11.89 -17.76
N GLU A 321 14.25 13.04 -18.20
CA GLU A 321 15.10 14.06 -18.87
C GLU A 321 16.26 14.51 -17.95
N PHE A 322 15.98 14.74 -16.68
CA PHE A 322 17.02 15.06 -15.70
C PHE A 322 18.02 13.91 -15.56
N TYR A 323 17.57 12.66 -15.45
CA TYR A 323 18.45 11.51 -15.33
C TYR A 323 19.33 11.29 -16.56
N GLU A 324 18.78 11.48 -17.76
CA GLU A 324 19.55 11.41 -19.00
C GLU A 324 20.65 12.47 -19.05
N THR A 325 20.34 13.70 -18.61
CA THR A 325 21.33 14.79 -18.50
C THR A 325 22.42 14.45 -17.46
N ALA A 326 22.06 13.75 -16.37
CA ALA A 326 22.99 13.27 -15.36
C ALA A 326 23.79 12.02 -15.78
N GLY A 327 23.52 11.48 -17.00
CA GLY A 327 24.22 10.32 -17.57
C GLY A 327 23.66 8.97 -17.15
N PHE A 328 22.35 8.91 -16.82
CA PHE A 328 21.62 7.68 -16.50
C PHE A 328 20.49 7.42 -17.50
N GLY A 329 20.24 6.18 -17.86
CA GLY A 329 19.30 5.83 -18.91
C GLY A 329 19.96 5.79 -20.29
N PRO A 330 19.26 6.13 -21.41
CA PRO A 330 17.98 6.84 -21.53
C PRO A 330 16.74 5.95 -21.29
N GLY A 331 15.62 6.60 -21.04
CA GLY A 331 14.31 5.95 -20.86
C GLY A 331 14.34 4.93 -19.72
N TYR A 332 14.11 3.64 -20.04
CA TYR A 332 14.13 2.54 -19.06
C TYR A 332 15.47 1.78 -18.99
N GLN A 333 16.51 2.24 -19.70
CA GLN A 333 17.81 1.57 -19.73
C GLN A 333 18.54 1.73 -18.39
N LEU A 334 19.30 0.70 -18.03
CA LEU A 334 20.16 0.67 -16.85
C LEU A 334 21.60 1.09 -17.22
N PRO A 335 22.34 1.75 -16.31
CA PRO A 335 21.86 2.26 -15.01
C PRO A 335 20.92 3.44 -15.18
N GLY A 336 19.76 3.40 -14.49
CA GLY A 336 18.71 4.41 -14.63
C GLY A 336 17.38 3.98 -13.99
N LEU A 337 16.31 4.71 -14.27
CA LEU A 337 14.95 4.43 -13.80
C LEU A 337 14.28 3.39 -14.70
N SER A 338 14.30 2.11 -14.24
CA SER A 338 13.80 0.96 -15.00
C SER A 338 12.31 0.67 -14.83
N HIS A 339 11.59 1.43 -14.02
CA HIS A 339 10.15 1.30 -13.78
C HIS A 339 9.44 2.65 -13.91
N ARG A 340 8.14 2.71 -13.69
CA ARG A 340 7.38 3.97 -13.62
C ARG A 340 7.89 4.84 -12.46
N LEU A 341 7.76 6.15 -12.58
CA LEU A 341 8.20 7.08 -11.55
C LEU A 341 7.33 7.04 -10.28
N GLY A 342 6.09 6.56 -10.40
CA GLY A 342 5.15 6.45 -9.29
C GLY A 342 3.80 5.90 -9.73
N HIS A 343 2.96 5.62 -8.79
CA HIS A 343 1.63 5.04 -8.97
C HIS A 343 0.61 5.65 -8.01
N GLY A 344 -0.67 5.56 -8.35
CA GLY A 344 -1.75 5.89 -7.43
C GLY A 344 -1.71 4.97 -6.20
N ILE A 345 -2.09 5.50 -5.06
CA ILE A 345 -2.14 4.78 -3.79
C ILE A 345 -3.40 5.15 -3.01
N GLY A 346 -3.89 4.24 -2.21
CA GLY A 346 -5.06 4.42 -1.36
C GLY A 346 -5.36 3.18 -0.56
N MET A 347 -6.44 2.47 -0.88
CA MET A 347 -6.75 1.18 -0.26
C MET A 347 -6.00 0.01 -0.88
N GLU A 348 -5.40 0.20 -2.04
CA GLU A 348 -4.37 -0.68 -2.61
C GLU A 348 -3.07 0.08 -2.68
N THR A 349 -1.95 -0.63 -2.53
CA THR A 349 -0.63 -0.05 -2.73
C THR A 349 -0.52 0.53 -4.14
N HIS A 350 -1.02 -0.20 -5.13
CA HIS A 350 -1.06 0.23 -6.52
C HIS A 350 -2.48 0.49 -6.99
N GLU A 351 -2.85 1.76 -7.17
CA GLU A 351 -4.09 2.20 -7.80
C GLU A 351 -3.80 2.96 -9.10
N PRO A 352 -4.77 3.13 -10.01
CA PRO A 352 -4.66 4.16 -11.04
C PRO A 352 -4.62 5.56 -10.38
N ILE A 353 -3.94 6.55 -10.94
CA ILE A 353 -3.17 6.64 -12.16
C ILE A 353 -1.67 6.41 -11.88
N ASN A 354 -0.83 6.45 -12.93
CA ASN A 354 0.61 6.28 -12.75
C ASN A 354 1.38 7.49 -13.30
N PHE A 355 2.54 7.79 -12.71
CA PHE A 355 3.55 8.64 -13.33
C PHE A 355 4.35 7.79 -14.32
N VAL A 356 3.89 7.74 -15.59
CA VAL A 356 4.44 6.93 -16.66
C VAL A 356 4.17 7.58 -18.02
N GLY A 357 5.02 7.35 -18.99
CA GLY A 357 5.05 8.07 -20.26
C GLY A 357 3.77 8.03 -21.13
N ASN A 358 2.84 7.13 -20.90
CA ASN A 358 1.56 7.01 -21.60
C ASN A 358 0.33 7.39 -20.76
N GLU A 359 0.50 8.04 -19.61
CA GLU A 359 -0.61 8.46 -18.75
C GLU A 359 -1.01 9.91 -19.03
N ASP A 360 -2.11 10.08 -19.74
CA ASP A 360 -2.63 11.40 -20.13
C ASP A 360 -3.60 12.03 -19.13
N MET A 361 -4.00 11.28 -18.09
CA MET A 361 -4.94 11.81 -17.10
C MET A 361 -4.34 13.04 -16.39
N PRO A 362 -5.08 14.16 -16.34
CA PRO A 362 -4.64 15.34 -15.62
C PRO A 362 -4.71 15.12 -14.12
N LEU A 363 -3.70 15.58 -13.40
CA LEU A 363 -3.67 15.56 -11.95
C LEU A 363 -4.78 16.45 -11.38
N ALA A 364 -5.48 15.97 -10.36
CA ALA A 364 -6.58 16.67 -9.71
C ALA A 364 -6.43 16.64 -8.18
N PRO A 365 -6.94 17.67 -7.46
CA PRO A 365 -6.95 17.68 -6.01
C PRO A 365 -7.58 16.43 -5.42
N GLY A 366 -6.99 15.90 -4.34
CA GLY A 366 -7.40 14.65 -3.69
C GLY A 366 -6.81 13.37 -4.32
N MET A 367 -6.13 13.43 -5.46
CA MET A 367 -5.36 12.29 -5.97
C MET A 367 -4.15 12.03 -5.07
N CYS A 368 -3.90 10.76 -4.74
CA CYS A 368 -2.73 10.31 -3.99
C CYS A 368 -1.86 9.41 -4.86
N LEU A 369 -0.55 9.66 -4.85
CA LEU A 369 0.42 8.91 -5.67
C LEU A 369 1.70 8.67 -4.87
N SER A 370 2.45 7.62 -5.21
CA SER A 370 3.85 7.51 -4.83
C SER A 370 4.70 8.44 -5.68
N ASN A 371 5.84 8.87 -5.13
CA ASN A 371 6.91 9.57 -5.83
C ASN A 371 8.20 8.80 -5.51
N GLU A 372 8.56 7.88 -6.41
CA GLU A 372 9.54 6.81 -6.15
C GLU A 372 10.66 6.72 -7.21
N PRO A 373 11.32 7.82 -7.54
CA PRO A 373 12.44 7.73 -8.46
C PRO A 373 13.53 6.80 -7.93
N GLY A 374 14.13 6.01 -8.82
CA GLY A 374 15.23 5.13 -8.50
C GLY A 374 16.29 5.08 -9.60
N ILE A 375 17.53 4.79 -9.23
CA ILE A 375 18.63 4.46 -10.14
C ILE A 375 19.24 3.15 -9.68
N TYR A 376 19.27 2.18 -10.59
CA TYR A 376 19.79 0.84 -10.34
C TYR A 376 21.03 0.60 -11.18
N VAL A 377 22.13 0.25 -10.52
CA VAL A 377 23.45 0.00 -11.15
C VAL A 377 23.70 -1.52 -11.13
N PRO A 378 23.52 -2.23 -12.24
CA PRO A 378 23.63 -3.68 -12.29
C PRO A 378 24.94 -4.20 -11.72
N GLY A 379 24.86 -5.23 -10.88
CA GLY A 379 26.01 -5.87 -10.24
C GLY A 379 26.68 -5.06 -9.13
N LYS A 380 26.08 -3.91 -8.74
CA LYS A 380 26.62 -3.06 -7.68
C LYS A 380 25.57 -2.74 -6.61
N PHE A 381 24.65 -1.83 -6.88
CA PHE A 381 23.63 -1.36 -5.93
C PHE A 381 22.52 -0.60 -6.64
N GLY A 382 21.43 -0.33 -5.92
CA GLY A 382 20.36 0.57 -6.31
C GLY A 382 20.02 1.57 -5.22
N VAL A 383 19.47 2.68 -5.63
CA VAL A 383 18.91 3.72 -4.75
C VAL A 383 17.48 3.99 -5.17
N ARG A 384 16.54 4.02 -4.24
CA ARG A 384 15.18 4.52 -4.39
C ARG A 384 14.84 5.36 -3.17
N HIS A 385 14.32 6.55 -3.41
CA HIS A 385 13.65 7.36 -2.40
C HIS A 385 12.20 7.44 -2.77
N GLU A 386 11.32 7.15 -1.82
CA GLU A 386 9.91 7.10 -2.07
C GLU A 386 9.15 7.72 -0.91
N ASP A 387 8.22 8.59 -1.27
CA ASP A 387 7.24 9.16 -0.35
C ASP A 387 5.89 9.26 -1.06
N CYS A 388 4.82 8.99 -0.32
CA CYS A 388 3.48 9.26 -0.82
C CYS A 388 3.19 10.75 -0.82
N LEU A 389 2.54 11.23 -1.89
CA LEU A 389 2.05 12.59 -2.02
C LEU A 389 0.54 12.60 -2.26
N TYR A 390 -0.09 13.72 -1.97
CA TYR A 390 -1.44 14.02 -2.41
C TYR A 390 -1.51 15.39 -3.08
N MET A 391 -2.40 15.49 -4.07
CA MET A 391 -2.63 16.74 -4.78
C MET A 391 -3.56 17.65 -3.98
N THR A 392 -3.15 18.90 -3.79
CA THR A 392 -3.97 19.99 -3.26
C THR A 392 -4.28 20.98 -4.38
N GLU A 393 -5.16 21.95 -4.15
CA GLU A 393 -5.39 23.06 -5.09
C GLU A 393 -4.10 23.85 -5.41
N ALA A 394 -3.14 23.89 -4.49
CA ALA A 394 -1.85 24.58 -4.65
C ALA A 394 -0.78 23.71 -5.34
N GLY A 395 -1.03 22.43 -5.59
CA GLY A 395 -0.09 21.44 -6.15
C GLY A 395 0.15 20.27 -5.20
N ALA A 396 1.20 19.49 -5.47
CA ALA A 396 1.52 18.30 -4.71
C ALA A 396 2.04 18.62 -3.31
N LYS A 397 1.63 17.81 -2.33
CA LYS A 397 2.10 17.84 -0.95
C LYS A 397 2.42 16.42 -0.50
N LEU A 398 3.55 16.23 0.17
CA LEU A 398 3.93 14.95 0.75
C LEU A 398 3.17 14.69 2.06
N PHE A 399 2.91 13.42 2.36
CA PHE A 399 2.48 12.98 3.69
C PHE A 399 3.64 13.00 4.70
N THR A 400 4.87 12.83 4.20
CA THR A 400 6.13 12.81 4.99
C THR A 400 7.04 13.96 4.58
N GLY A 401 8.26 14.00 5.10
CA GLY A 401 9.33 14.84 4.59
C GLY A 401 10.19 14.09 3.59
N LEU A 402 10.75 14.79 2.62
CA LEU A 402 11.80 14.23 1.78
C LEU A 402 13.02 13.84 2.63
N THR A 403 13.66 12.74 2.32
CA THR A 403 14.93 12.32 2.92
C THR A 403 15.94 13.49 2.97
N PRO A 404 16.42 13.92 4.16
CA PRO A 404 17.29 15.10 4.26
C PRO A 404 18.68 14.87 3.68
N SER A 405 19.35 13.77 4.05
CA SER A 405 20.68 13.39 3.59
C SER A 405 20.90 11.87 3.68
N MET A 406 22.00 11.38 3.15
CA MET A 406 22.38 9.97 3.28
C MET A 406 22.76 9.61 4.72
N ASP A 407 23.32 10.57 5.48
CA ASP A 407 23.73 10.37 6.87
C ASP A 407 22.56 10.52 7.86
N ASP A 408 21.49 11.17 7.43
CA ASP A 408 20.23 11.29 8.17
C ASP A 408 19.04 10.94 7.23
N PRO A 409 18.88 9.66 6.88
CA PRO A 409 17.89 9.26 5.90
C PRO A 409 16.45 9.26 6.42
N MET A 410 16.28 9.43 7.74
CA MET A 410 14.96 9.37 8.38
C MET A 410 14.41 10.74 8.79
N GLY A 411 15.24 11.75 8.91
CA GLY A 411 14.86 13.11 9.29
C GLY A 411 14.39 13.29 10.73
#